data_5797b4de5fe5cc1162054ab89d09ea8f
#
_entry.id   5797b4de5fe5cc1162054ab89d09ea8f
#
_cell.length_a   1.000
_cell.length_b   1.000
_cell.length_c   1.000
_cell.angle_alpha   90.00
_cell.angle_beta   90.00
_cell.angle_gamma   90.00
#
_symmetry.space_group_name_H-M   'P 1'
#
loop_
_entity.id
_entity.type
_entity.pdbx_description
1 polymer ?
#
loop_
_entity_poly.entity_id
_entity_poly.type
_entity_poly.pdbx_seq_one_letter_code
_entity_poly.pdbx_strand_id
1 'polypeptide(L)'
;MNIYKSNDGVKAFMNFLDEGLMAVVYDLETTGLKPAIHRIIQVTARLCAVSPYGLDEICNQTWYINPGCKLPEKIVSLTGITDELLA
;
A
#
# COMPACT_ATOMS: atom_id res chain seq x y z
N MET A 1 -1.92 -4.35 -9.19
CA MET A 1 -0.82 -4.05 -10.15
C MET A 1 -0.18 -5.34 -10.62
N ASN A 2 0.00 -5.51 -11.90
CA ASN A 2 0.69 -6.66 -12.46
C ASN A 2 2.21 -6.42 -12.45
N ILE A 3 2.94 -7.42 -12.00
CA ILE A 3 4.40 -7.37 -12.01
C ILE A 3 4.90 -8.18 -13.20
N TYR A 4 5.56 -7.52 -14.13
CA TYR A 4 6.13 -8.16 -15.30
C TYR A 4 7.56 -8.60 -15.00
N LYS A 5 7.84 -9.89 -15.25
CA LYS A 5 9.17 -10.50 -15.01
C LYS A 5 9.91 -10.84 -16.29
N SER A 6 9.28 -10.62 -17.45
CA SER A 6 9.86 -10.86 -18.76
C SER A 6 10.28 -9.57 -19.42
N ASN A 7 11.18 -9.65 -20.43
CA ASN A 7 11.58 -8.50 -21.22
C ASN A 7 10.38 -7.85 -21.93
N ASP A 8 9.41 -8.65 -22.37
CA ASP A 8 8.21 -8.14 -23.04
C ASP A 8 7.36 -7.32 -22.06
N GLY A 9 7.26 -7.76 -20.80
CA GLY A 9 6.57 -7.02 -19.77
C GLY A 9 7.27 -5.70 -19.44
N VAL A 10 8.60 -5.68 -19.39
CA VAL A 10 9.39 -4.46 -19.19
C VAL A 10 9.16 -3.47 -20.32
N LYS A 11 9.17 -3.92 -21.58
CA LYS A 11 8.89 -3.07 -22.74
C LYS A 11 7.48 -2.48 -22.69
N ALA A 12 6.47 -3.30 -22.35
CA ALA A 12 5.10 -2.83 -22.20
C ALA A 12 5.01 -1.75 -21.12
N PHE A 13 5.67 -1.96 -19.99
CA PHE A 13 5.70 -0.98 -18.89
C PHE A 13 6.35 0.33 -19.33
N MET A 14 7.47 0.26 -20.03
CA MET A 14 8.17 1.45 -20.55
C MET A 14 7.31 2.24 -21.53
N ASN A 15 6.53 1.56 -22.39
CA ASN A 15 5.59 2.22 -23.29
C ASN A 15 4.50 2.97 -22.50
N PHE A 16 3.98 2.39 -21.44
CA PHE A 16 3.01 3.06 -20.57
C PHE A 16 3.59 4.32 -19.91
N LEU A 17 4.85 4.29 -19.51
CA LEU A 17 5.52 5.47 -18.95
C LEU A 17 5.54 6.64 -19.94
N ASP A 18 5.76 6.35 -21.22
CA ASP A 18 5.79 7.37 -22.28
C ASP A 18 4.39 7.95 -22.55
N GLU A 19 3.33 7.23 -22.25
CA GLU A 19 1.95 7.65 -22.46
C GLU A 19 1.32 8.39 -21.26
N GLY A 20 2.09 8.67 -20.22
CA GLY A 20 1.59 9.38 -19.05
C GLY A 20 0.76 8.51 -18.10
N LEU A 21 1.25 7.33 -17.81
CA LEU A 21 0.60 6.37 -16.92
C LEU A 21 0.43 6.92 -15.50
N MET A 22 -0.70 6.58 -14.89
CA MET A 22 -0.95 6.79 -13.46
C MET A 22 -0.77 5.47 -12.72
N ALA A 23 -0.28 5.54 -11.49
CA ALA A 23 -0.12 4.38 -10.62
C ALA A 23 -0.71 4.65 -9.24
N VAL A 24 -1.29 3.62 -8.64
CA VAL A 24 -1.66 3.64 -7.22
C VAL A 24 -0.65 2.78 -6.48
N VAL A 25 0.08 3.40 -5.56
CA VAL A 25 1.02 2.72 -4.67
C VAL A 25 0.35 2.62 -3.32
N TYR A 26 0.27 1.42 -2.77
CA TYR A 26 -0.38 1.23 -1.47
C TYR A 26 0.51 0.46 -0.51
N ASP A 27 0.28 0.71 0.77
CA ASP A 27 0.93 0.04 1.87
C ASP A 27 -0.10 -0.36 2.92
N LEU A 28 0.11 -1.48 3.58
CA LEU A 28 -0.80 -2.05 4.55
C LEU A 28 -0.10 -2.25 5.88
N GLU A 29 -0.80 -1.94 6.97
CA GLU A 29 -0.42 -2.39 8.30
C GLU A 29 -1.46 -3.42 8.77
N THR A 30 -0.99 -4.48 9.41
CA THR A 30 -1.83 -5.59 9.85
C THR A 30 -1.56 -5.94 11.31
N THR A 31 -2.42 -6.79 11.88
CA THR A 31 -2.23 -7.30 13.24
C THR A 31 -1.14 -8.37 13.33
N GLY A 32 -0.62 -8.84 12.21
CA GLY A 32 0.45 -9.84 12.14
C GLY A 32 0.64 -10.36 10.73
N LEU A 33 1.47 -11.40 10.57
CA LEU A 33 1.97 -11.85 9.28
C LEU A 33 1.18 -13.03 8.67
N LYS A 34 0.19 -13.56 9.37
CA LYS A 34 -0.58 -14.73 8.90
C LYS A 34 -1.94 -14.30 8.35
N PRO A 35 -2.12 -14.23 7.01
CA PRO A 35 -3.36 -13.70 6.43
C PRO A 35 -4.63 -14.42 6.86
N ALA A 36 -4.53 -15.69 7.22
CA ALA A 36 -5.69 -16.50 7.64
C ALA A 36 -6.29 -16.04 8.98
N ILE A 37 -5.49 -15.44 9.86
CA ILE A 37 -5.90 -15.07 11.23
C ILE A 37 -5.66 -13.60 11.57
N HIS A 38 -4.80 -12.91 10.83
CA HIS A 38 -4.51 -11.50 11.07
C HIS A 38 -5.30 -10.60 10.12
N ARG A 39 -5.53 -9.36 10.53
CA ARG A 39 -6.40 -8.43 9.83
C ARG A 39 -5.67 -7.14 9.49
N ILE A 40 -6.10 -6.50 8.41
CA ILE A 40 -5.61 -5.18 8.02
C ILE A 40 -6.17 -4.15 8.99
N ILE A 41 -5.32 -3.24 9.46
CA ILE A 41 -5.70 -2.16 10.36
C ILE A 41 -5.43 -0.77 9.78
N GLN A 42 -4.59 -0.68 8.77
CA GLN A 42 -4.32 0.58 8.07
C GLN A 42 -4.05 0.31 6.60
N VAL A 43 -4.60 1.15 5.74
CA VAL A 43 -4.29 1.18 4.31
C VAL A 43 -3.88 2.61 3.96
N THR A 44 -2.72 2.77 3.37
CA THR A 44 -2.30 4.04 2.77
C THR A 44 -2.19 3.85 1.27
N ALA A 45 -2.89 4.68 0.50
CA ALA A 45 -2.82 4.68 -0.95
C ALA A 45 -2.31 6.02 -1.46
N ARG A 46 -1.42 5.99 -2.43
CA ARG A 46 -0.84 7.16 -3.08
C ARG A 46 -1.12 7.08 -4.57
N LEU A 47 -1.75 8.13 -5.10
CA LEU A 47 -1.92 8.26 -6.54
C LEU A 47 -0.72 9.01 -7.09
N CYS A 48 -0.02 8.40 -8.05
CA CYS A 48 1.21 8.92 -8.59
C CYS A 48 1.14 9.04 -10.12
N ALA A 49 1.72 10.11 -10.64
CA ALA A 49 2.05 10.18 -12.06
C ALA A 49 3.36 9.43 -12.29
N VAL A 50 3.40 8.58 -13.29
CA VAL A 50 4.56 7.75 -13.60
C VAL A 50 5.29 8.32 -14.80
N SER A 51 6.60 8.52 -14.69
CA SER A 51 7.45 8.99 -15.77
C SER A 51 8.75 8.20 -15.80
N PRO A 52 9.58 8.34 -16.87
CA PRO A 52 10.91 7.73 -16.89
C PRO A 52 11.82 8.18 -15.75
N TYR A 53 11.50 9.27 -15.09
CA TYR A 53 12.30 9.85 -14.00
C TYR A 53 11.82 9.41 -12.61
N GLY A 54 10.72 8.68 -12.52
CA GLY A 54 10.20 8.16 -11.25
C GLY A 54 8.72 8.41 -11.05
N LEU A 55 8.31 8.43 -9.80
CA LEU A 55 6.92 8.61 -9.38
C LEU A 55 6.76 9.99 -8.75
N ASP A 56 5.77 10.74 -9.25
CA ASP A 56 5.36 12.02 -8.63
C ASP A 56 4.02 11.83 -7.94
N GLU A 57 3.99 11.95 -6.62
CA GLU A 57 2.77 11.81 -5.85
C GLU A 57 1.84 13.00 -6.12
N ILE A 58 0.59 12.70 -6.49
CA ILE A 58 -0.46 13.70 -6.72
C ILE A 58 -1.27 13.90 -5.45
N CYS A 59 -1.68 12.80 -4.82
CA CYS A 59 -2.43 12.82 -3.57
C CYS A 59 -2.24 11.48 -2.84
N ASN A 60 -2.59 11.48 -1.56
CA ASN A 60 -2.58 10.27 -0.76
C ASN A 60 -3.75 10.27 0.21
N GLN A 61 -4.10 9.09 0.70
CA GLN A 61 -5.10 8.93 1.72
C GLN A 61 -4.78 7.72 2.57
N THR A 62 -5.06 7.84 3.87
CA THR A 62 -4.91 6.75 4.83
C THR A 62 -6.27 6.42 5.42
N TRP A 63 -6.58 5.13 5.46
CA TRP A 63 -7.77 4.60 6.12
C TRP A 63 -7.33 3.73 7.29
N TYR A 64 -8.03 3.85 8.41
CA TYR A 64 -7.86 2.99 9.56
C TYR A 64 -9.06 2.04 9.66
N ILE A 65 -8.79 0.78 10.00
CA ILE A 65 -9.79 -0.27 10.00
C ILE A 65 -9.80 -0.93 11.37
N ASN A 66 -10.95 -0.93 12.03
CA ASN A 66 -11.10 -1.64 13.32
C ASN A 66 -11.13 -3.15 13.05
N PRO A 67 -10.17 -3.91 13.61
CA PRO A 67 -10.12 -5.35 13.37
C PRO A 67 -11.14 -6.16 14.18
N GLY A 68 -11.89 -5.52 15.10
CA GLY A 68 -12.83 -6.18 15.97
C GLY A 68 -12.19 -6.91 17.15
N CYS A 69 -10.92 -6.65 17.42
CA CYS A 69 -10.19 -7.26 18.51
C CYS A 69 -9.13 -6.30 19.04
N LYS A 70 -8.63 -6.58 20.24
CA LYS A 70 -7.54 -5.79 20.82
C LYS A 70 -6.24 -6.02 20.06
N LEU A 71 -5.48 -4.95 19.81
CA LEU A 71 -4.20 -5.02 19.13
C LEU A 71 -3.13 -5.66 20.04
N PRO A 72 -2.29 -6.56 19.50
CA PRO A 72 -1.11 -7.03 20.21
C PRO A 72 -0.17 -5.87 20.55
N GLU A 73 0.44 -5.90 21.73
CA GLU A 73 1.38 -4.85 22.16
C GLU A 73 2.52 -4.65 21.17
N LYS A 74 3.01 -5.72 20.57
CA LYS A 74 4.06 -5.67 19.55
C LYS A 74 3.64 -4.84 18.35
N ILE A 75 2.40 -4.96 17.92
CA ILE A 75 1.87 -4.20 16.78
C ILE A 75 1.74 -2.73 17.13
N VAL A 76 1.25 -2.40 18.32
CA VAL A 76 1.20 -1.01 18.80
C VAL A 76 2.59 -0.39 18.81
N SER A 77 3.58 -1.12 19.30
CA SER A 77 4.98 -0.65 19.34
C SER A 77 5.58 -0.44 17.95
N LEU A 78 5.30 -1.34 17.00
CA LEU A 78 5.87 -1.26 15.66
C LEU A 78 5.21 -0.21 14.79
N THR A 79 3.89 -0.05 14.88
CA THR A 79 3.12 0.81 13.97
C THR A 79 2.75 2.15 14.57
N GLY A 80 2.71 2.25 15.89
CA GLY A 80 2.16 3.43 16.57
C GLY A 80 0.63 3.50 16.54
N ILE A 81 -0.04 2.52 15.95
CA ILE A 81 -1.49 2.45 15.88
C ILE A 81 -2.03 1.87 17.18
N THR A 82 -2.99 2.54 17.80
CA THR A 82 -3.59 2.14 19.07
C THR A 82 -5.03 1.68 18.89
N ASP A 83 -5.54 0.93 19.88
CA ASP A 83 -6.94 0.51 19.90
C ASP A 83 -7.88 1.71 19.85
N GLU A 84 -7.53 2.79 20.52
CA GLU A 84 -8.32 4.03 20.56
C GLU A 84 -8.42 4.67 19.18
N LEU A 85 -7.36 4.65 18.41
CA LEU A 85 -7.34 5.19 17.06
C LEU A 85 -8.28 4.43 16.13
N LEU A 86 -8.40 3.11 16.32
CA LEU A 86 -9.22 2.22 15.49
C LEU A 86 -10.68 2.11 15.95
N ALA A 87 -10.97 2.64 17.10
CA ALA A 87 -12.30 2.54 17.70
C ALA A 87 -13.40 3.25 16.90
#